data_60778e07b542c4e3573dce7e90995dfb
#
_entry.id   60778e07b542c4e3573dce7e90995dfb
#
_cell.length_a   1.000
_cell.length_b   1.000
_cell.length_c   1.000
_cell.angle_alpha   90.00
_cell.angle_beta   90.00
_cell.angle_gamma   90.00
#
_symmetry.space_group_name_H-M   'P 1'
#
loop_
_entity.id
_entity.type
_entity.pdbx_description
1 polymer ?
#
loop_
_entity_poly.entity_id
_entity_poly.type
_entity_poly.pdbx_seq_one_letter_code
_entity_poly.pdbx_strand_id
1 'polypeptide(L)'
;MEKDVEIGIFGGTGIYDSGLLENAQEIEINTPYGKPSDTITVGTFNGRKIAFLPRHGKKHTIPPHMINFKANIWAFKELGVTRIIAPSAVGSLKEEVEPGHFALPTQFLDFTKSRDGSFSEDGKVIHISVADPFCPELQSSILKVTEN
;
A
#
# COMPACT_ATOMS: atom_id res chain seq x y z
N MET A 1 -13.82 1.77 -16.47
CA MET A 1 -12.55 2.44 -16.13
C MET A 1 -11.42 1.73 -16.84
N GLU A 2 -10.54 2.45 -17.50
CA GLU A 2 -9.29 1.86 -18.01
C GLU A 2 -8.47 1.31 -16.84
N LYS A 3 -8.13 0.03 -16.89
CA LYS A 3 -7.29 -0.64 -15.91
C LYS A 3 -5.83 -0.53 -16.34
N ASP A 4 -5.27 0.67 -16.25
CA ASP A 4 -3.93 0.95 -16.74
C ASP A 4 -2.96 1.48 -15.68
N VAL A 5 -3.37 1.45 -14.41
CA VAL A 5 -2.53 1.84 -13.30
C VAL A 5 -1.71 0.63 -12.83
N GLU A 6 -0.41 0.69 -12.99
CA GLU A 6 0.48 -0.42 -12.63
C GLU A 6 0.89 -0.40 -11.15
N ILE A 7 1.13 0.79 -10.60
CA ILE A 7 1.72 0.97 -9.27
C ILE A 7 0.72 1.64 -8.34
N GLY A 8 0.50 1.04 -7.17
CA GLY A 8 -0.26 1.62 -6.07
C GLY A 8 0.66 2.01 -4.90
N ILE A 9 0.40 3.16 -4.29
CA ILE A 9 1.12 3.62 -3.11
C ILE A 9 0.13 3.79 -1.97
N PHE A 10 0.33 3.05 -0.88
CA PHE A 10 -0.35 3.31 0.39
C PHE A 10 0.40 4.38 1.17
N GLY A 11 -0.09 5.63 1.13
CA GLY A 11 0.45 6.69 1.96
C GLY A 11 0.26 6.41 3.44
N GLY A 12 1.28 6.66 4.23
CA GLY A 12 1.27 6.57 5.69
C GLY A 12 1.76 7.86 6.33
N THR A 13 2.10 7.81 7.63
CA THR A 13 2.64 8.97 8.36
C THR A 13 3.84 9.57 7.61
N GLY A 14 3.75 10.86 7.27
CA GLY A 14 4.77 11.58 6.51
C GLY A 14 4.63 11.54 4.99
N ILE A 15 3.73 10.70 4.44
CA ILE A 15 3.47 10.61 3.00
C ILE A 15 1.96 10.70 2.78
N TYR A 16 1.45 11.92 2.81
CA TYR A 16 0.01 12.22 2.63
C TYR A 16 -0.29 12.92 1.33
N ASP A 17 0.73 13.47 0.68
CA ASP A 17 0.56 14.33 -0.47
C ASP A 17 0.94 13.58 -1.75
N SER A 18 0.00 13.60 -2.68
CA SER A 18 0.20 13.18 -4.07
C SER A 18 0.71 14.32 -4.96
N GLY A 19 1.22 15.40 -4.37
CA GLY A 19 1.64 16.63 -5.08
C GLY A 19 2.75 16.43 -6.12
N LEU A 20 3.39 15.26 -6.12
CA LEU A 20 4.32 14.86 -7.17
C LEU A 20 3.64 14.29 -8.42
N LEU A 21 2.33 14.02 -8.36
CA LEU A 21 1.58 13.43 -9.47
C LEU A 21 1.06 14.51 -10.42
N GLU A 22 1.48 14.44 -11.66
CA GLU A 22 0.94 15.27 -12.74
C GLU A 22 -0.44 14.78 -13.16
N ASN A 23 -1.32 15.69 -13.58
CA ASN A 23 -2.69 15.41 -14.03
C ASN A 23 -3.50 14.57 -13.02
N ALA A 24 -3.29 14.83 -11.74
CA ALA A 24 -3.91 14.09 -10.65
C ALA A 24 -5.43 14.23 -10.66
N GLN A 25 -6.13 13.12 -10.51
CA GLN A 25 -7.59 13.04 -10.41
C GLN A 25 -7.98 12.18 -9.20
N GLU A 26 -9.00 12.61 -8.48
CA GLU A 26 -9.57 11.82 -7.38
C GLU A 26 -10.65 10.87 -7.90
N ILE A 27 -10.55 9.61 -7.53
CA ILE A 27 -11.47 8.55 -7.94
C ILE A 27 -12.08 7.91 -6.70
N GLU A 28 -13.41 7.89 -6.62
CA GLU A 28 -14.13 7.08 -5.66
C GLU A 28 -14.36 5.68 -6.20
N ILE A 29 -14.03 4.67 -5.39
CA ILE A 29 -14.26 3.27 -5.73
C ILE A 29 -15.12 2.62 -4.66
N ASN A 30 -16.24 2.06 -5.10
CA ASN A 30 -17.08 1.23 -4.24
C ASN A 30 -16.56 -0.21 -4.28
N THR A 31 -16.43 -0.82 -3.11
CA THR A 31 -15.95 -2.19 -3.00
C THR A 31 -16.97 -3.07 -2.27
N PRO A 32 -16.98 -4.39 -2.49
CA PRO A 32 -17.84 -5.31 -1.74
C PRO A 32 -17.48 -5.37 -0.25
N TYR A 33 -16.32 -4.84 0.12
CA TYR A 33 -15.82 -4.80 1.50
C TYR A 33 -16.08 -3.45 2.21
N GLY A 34 -16.92 -2.60 1.62
CA GLY A 34 -17.20 -1.25 2.13
C GLY A 34 -16.27 -0.20 1.50
N LYS A 35 -16.18 0.95 2.15
CA LYS A 35 -15.38 2.07 1.63
C LYS A 35 -13.90 1.89 1.91
N PRO A 36 -13.02 2.22 0.94
CA PRO A 36 -11.60 2.45 1.19
C PRO A 36 -11.37 3.58 2.20
N SER A 37 -10.14 3.70 2.68
CA SER A 37 -9.76 4.72 3.68
C SER A 37 -10.00 6.15 3.21
N ASP A 38 -9.91 6.40 1.91
CA ASP A 38 -10.19 7.70 1.28
C ASP A 38 -10.43 7.53 -0.22
N THR A 39 -10.68 8.64 -0.94
CA THR A 39 -10.58 8.69 -2.40
C THR A 39 -9.17 8.35 -2.85
N ILE A 40 -9.05 7.68 -3.98
CA ILE A 40 -7.76 7.36 -4.58
C ILE A 40 -7.36 8.47 -5.53
N THR A 41 -6.18 9.02 -5.36
CA THR A 41 -5.61 9.96 -6.32
C THR A 41 -4.86 9.17 -7.39
N VAL A 42 -5.25 9.30 -8.65
CA VAL A 42 -4.55 8.73 -9.79
C VAL A 42 -3.92 9.85 -10.60
N GLY A 43 -2.66 9.71 -10.91
CA GLY A 43 -1.90 10.68 -11.70
C GLY A 43 -0.69 10.05 -12.36
N THR A 44 0.14 10.87 -12.97
CA THR A 44 1.35 10.42 -13.67
C THR A 44 2.61 10.89 -12.95
N PHE A 45 3.56 10.02 -12.80
CA PHE A 45 4.90 10.33 -12.31
C PHE A 45 5.94 9.71 -13.25
N ASN A 46 6.80 10.53 -13.82
CA ASN A 46 7.79 10.10 -14.82
C ASN A 46 7.19 9.21 -15.93
N GLY A 47 6.03 9.60 -16.46
CA GLY A 47 5.35 8.88 -17.53
C GLY A 47 4.63 7.59 -17.11
N ARG A 48 4.61 7.25 -15.82
CA ARG A 48 3.90 6.07 -15.29
C ARG A 48 2.67 6.48 -14.52
N LYS A 49 1.55 5.79 -14.74
CA LYS A 49 0.34 5.99 -13.95
C LYS A 49 0.47 5.37 -12.57
N ILE A 50 0.19 6.16 -11.55
CA ILE A 50 0.29 5.79 -10.14
C ILE A 50 -1.04 6.06 -9.46
N ALA A 51 -1.50 5.13 -8.63
CA ALA A 51 -2.60 5.32 -7.70
C ALA A 51 -2.05 5.55 -6.29
N PHE A 52 -2.50 6.59 -5.64
CA PHE A 52 -2.12 6.93 -4.27
C PHE A 52 -3.35 6.90 -3.37
N LEU A 53 -3.24 6.19 -2.23
CA LEU A 53 -4.29 6.10 -1.22
C LEU A 53 -3.72 6.36 0.18
N PRO A 54 -4.15 7.44 0.88
CA PRO A 54 -3.77 7.67 2.26
C PRO A 54 -4.48 6.68 3.18
N ARG A 55 -3.79 5.65 3.68
CA ARG A 55 -4.42 4.56 4.46
C ARG A 55 -5.07 4.99 5.77
N HIS A 56 -4.67 6.12 6.33
CA HIS A 56 -5.28 6.72 7.52
C HIS A 56 -6.30 7.82 7.19
N GLY A 57 -6.64 7.99 5.89
CA GLY A 57 -7.38 9.13 5.37
C GLY A 57 -6.54 10.40 5.28
N LYS A 58 -6.89 11.33 4.39
CA LYS A 58 -6.17 12.61 4.18
C LYS A 58 -6.04 13.43 5.47
N LYS A 59 -7.03 13.35 6.37
CA LYS A 59 -7.04 14.06 7.65
C LYS A 59 -6.42 13.24 8.79
N HIS A 60 -5.83 12.09 8.51
CA HIS A 60 -5.26 11.16 9.50
C HIS A 60 -6.23 10.80 10.64
N THR A 61 -7.48 10.52 10.30
CA THR A 61 -8.55 10.27 11.27
C THR A 61 -8.84 8.79 11.49
N ILE A 62 -8.28 7.91 10.67
CA ILE A 62 -8.50 6.46 10.77
C ILE A 62 -7.36 5.83 11.57
N PRO A 63 -7.61 5.33 12.79
CA PRO A 63 -6.58 4.65 13.56
C PRO A 63 -6.20 3.30 12.91
N PRO A 64 -5.01 2.77 13.17
CA PRO A 64 -4.48 1.57 12.48
C PRO A 64 -5.41 0.35 12.52
N HIS A 65 -6.09 0.12 13.63
CA HIS A 65 -6.99 -1.03 13.81
C HIS A 65 -8.34 -0.90 13.09
N MET A 66 -8.67 0.30 12.60
CA MET A 66 -9.91 0.57 11.85
C MET A 66 -9.69 0.73 10.35
N ILE A 67 -8.47 0.59 9.87
CA ILE A 67 -8.20 0.64 8.43
C ILE A 67 -8.87 -0.55 7.74
N ASN A 68 -9.68 -0.27 6.73
CA ASN A 68 -10.30 -1.30 5.90
C ASN A 68 -9.31 -1.78 4.82
N PHE A 69 -8.39 -2.65 5.22
CA PHE A 69 -7.35 -3.16 4.31
C PHE A 69 -7.93 -3.89 3.10
N LYS A 70 -9.01 -4.67 3.28
CA LYS A 70 -9.67 -5.39 2.18
C LYS A 70 -10.21 -4.44 1.13
N ALA A 71 -10.94 -3.40 1.55
CA ALA A 71 -11.45 -2.39 0.64
C ALA A 71 -10.30 -1.64 -0.08
N ASN A 72 -9.23 -1.30 0.63
CA ASN A 72 -8.08 -0.59 0.06
C ASN A 72 -7.38 -1.41 -1.03
N ILE A 73 -7.11 -2.69 -0.76
CA ILE A 73 -6.47 -3.60 -1.73
C ILE A 73 -7.40 -3.88 -2.91
N TRP A 74 -8.68 -4.09 -2.65
CA TRP A 74 -9.67 -4.30 -3.72
C TRP A 74 -9.76 -3.10 -4.65
N ALA A 75 -9.78 -1.90 -4.10
CA ALA A 75 -9.84 -0.68 -4.89
C ALA A 75 -8.61 -0.53 -5.82
N PHE A 76 -7.42 -0.85 -5.35
CA PHE A 76 -6.22 -0.88 -6.19
C PHE A 76 -6.33 -1.95 -7.30
N LYS A 77 -6.85 -3.14 -6.97
CA LYS A 77 -7.09 -4.19 -7.97
C LYS A 77 -8.05 -3.73 -9.07
N GLU A 78 -9.10 -2.99 -8.72
CA GLU A 78 -10.07 -2.46 -9.70
C GLU A 78 -9.43 -1.46 -10.67
N LEU A 79 -8.41 -0.72 -10.24
CA LEU A 79 -7.62 0.19 -11.07
C LEU A 79 -6.56 -0.52 -11.94
N GLY A 80 -6.36 -1.83 -11.75
CA GLY A 80 -5.35 -2.60 -12.47
C GLY A 80 -3.98 -2.66 -11.79
N VAL A 81 -3.85 -2.15 -10.56
CA VAL A 81 -2.59 -2.16 -9.80
C VAL A 81 -2.10 -3.59 -9.60
N THR A 82 -0.85 -3.82 -9.98
CA THR A 82 -0.16 -5.11 -9.83
C THR A 82 1.00 -5.06 -8.84
N ARG A 83 1.49 -3.86 -8.51
CA ARG A 83 2.59 -3.62 -7.57
C ARG A 83 2.19 -2.58 -6.55
N ILE A 84 2.42 -2.88 -5.27
CA ILE A 84 2.07 -1.99 -4.16
C ILE A 84 3.34 -1.63 -3.38
N ILE A 85 3.53 -0.33 -3.15
CA ILE A 85 4.55 0.21 -2.25
C ILE A 85 3.83 0.80 -1.04
N ALA A 86 4.22 0.35 0.16
CA ALA A 86 3.56 0.73 1.40
C ALA A 86 4.57 1.26 2.44
N PRO A 87 5.08 2.48 2.28
CA PRO A 87 5.98 3.07 3.25
C PRO A 87 5.27 3.31 4.59
N SER A 88 5.99 3.06 5.67
CA SER A 88 5.50 3.23 7.05
C SER A 88 6.61 3.75 7.94
N ALA A 89 6.30 4.76 8.76
CA ALA A 89 7.17 5.15 9.84
C ALA A 89 7.08 4.10 10.96
N VAL A 90 8.23 3.63 11.43
CA VAL A 90 8.35 2.58 12.46
C VAL A 90 9.43 2.94 13.47
N GLY A 91 9.35 2.37 14.68
CA GLY A 91 10.43 2.41 15.64
C GLY A 91 11.40 1.26 15.39
N SER A 92 12.70 1.55 15.40
CA SER A 92 13.73 0.53 15.33
C SER A 92 13.99 -0.11 16.70
N LEU A 93 14.21 -1.42 16.71
CA LEU A 93 14.73 -2.18 17.86
C LEU A 93 16.23 -2.49 17.70
N LYS A 94 16.87 -1.90 16.68
CA LYS A 94 18.28 -2.09 16.38
C LYS A 94 19.01 -0.76 16.38
N GLU A 95 20.16 -0.68 17.04
CA GLU A 95 20.95 0.54 17.15
C GLU A 95 21.52 0.99 15.78
N GLU A 96 21.88 0.03 14.92
CA GLU A 96 22.41 0.30 13.58
C GLU A 96 21.36 0.87 12.59
N VAL A 97 20.08 0.86 12.93
CA VAL A 97 19.00 1.45 12.13
C VAL A 97 18.50 2.71 12.82
N GLU A 98 19.11 3.83 12.50
CA GLU A 98 18.87 5.14 13.10
C GLU A 98 17.67 5.87 12.49
N PRO A 99 17.11 6.89 13.16
CA PRO A 99 16.12 7.78 12.56
C PRO A 99 16.60 8.38 11.25
N GLY A 100 15.74 8.31 10.22
CA GLY A 100 16.06 8.76 8.86
C GLY A 100 16.57 7.64 7.95
N HIS A 101 16.92 6.46 8.49
CA HIS A 101 17.22 5.31 7.67
C HIS A 101 15.95 4.68 7.08
N PHE A 102 16.10 4.09 5.91
CA PHE A 102 15.08 3.25 5.30
C PHE A 102 15.43 1.78 5.52
N ALA A 103 14.46 1.00 5.97
CA ALA A 103 14.59 -0.45 6.09
C ALA A 103 13.68 -1.12 5.06
N LEU A 104 14.22 -2.03 4.28
CA LEU A 104 13.47 -2.84 3.33
C LEU A 104 13.24 -4.22 3.96
N PRO A 105 12.01 -4.54 4.42
CA PRO A 105 11.76 -5.79 5.13
C PRO A 105 11.80 -6.98 4.18
N THR A 106 12.38 -8.10 4.63
CA THR A 106 12.39 -9.37 3.90
C THR A 106 11.38 -10.36 4.47
N GLN A 107 10.99 -10.17 5.74
CA GLN A 107 10.03 -11.03 6.42
C GLN A 107 9.29 -10.24 7.51
N PHE A 108 8.20 -10.80 8.03
CA PHE A 108 7.45 -10.22 9.14
C PHE A 108 6.96 -11.29 10.12
N LEU A 109 6.68 -10.86 11.33
CA LEU A 109 5.91 -11.61 12.32
C LEU A 109 4.60 -10.89 12.56
N ASP A 110 3.48 -11.56 12.30
CA ASP A 110 2.15 -10.98 12.50
C ASP A 110 1.59 -11.33 13.87
N PHE A 111 1.64 -10.37 14.78
CA PHE A 111 0.99 -10.45 16.09
C PHE A 111 -0.34 -9.68 16.16
N THR A 112 -0.84 -9.20 15.03
CA THR A 112 -2.12 -8.48 15.01
C THR A 112 -3.28 -9.42 15.36
N LYS A 113 -4.28 -8.88 16.06
CA LYS A 113 -5.48 -9.62 16.47
C LYS A 113 -6.71 -8.87 15.99
N SER A 114 -7.80 -9.61 15.80
CA SER A 114 -9.12 -9.04 15.48
C SER A 114 -9.16 -8.25 14.18
N ARG A 115 -8.28 -8.57 13.22
CA ARG A 115 -8.32 -8.02 11.86
C ARG A 115 -8.81 -9.09 10.90
N ASP A 116 -9.74 -8.69 10.03
CA ASP A 116 -10.11 -9.52 8.89
C ASP A 116 -9.04 -9.41 7.81
N GLY A 117 -8.17 -10.40 7.75
CA GLY A 117 -6.99 -10.43 6.89
C GLY A 117 -7.12 -11.35 5.67
N SER A 118 -8.32 -11.89 5.39
CA SER A 118 -8.49 -12.86 4.31
C SER A 118 -9.56 -12.45 3.32
N PHE A 119 -9.31 -12.73 2.04
CA PHE A 119 -10.31 -12.71 0.97
C PHE A 119 -10.95 -14.09 0.73
N SER A 120 -10.62 -15.08 1.56
CA SER A 120 -11.28 -16.38 1.53
C SER A 120 -12.66 -16.28 2.14
N GLU A 121 -13.68 -16.23 1.30
CA GLU A 121 -15.09 -16.10 1.67
C GLU A 121 -15.93 -17.13 0.89
N ASP A 122 -17.17 -17.33 1.30
CA ASP A 122 -18.16 -18.17 0.60
C ASP A 122 -17.70 -19.61 0.35
N GLY A 123 -17.00 -20.22 1.31
CA GLY A 123 -16.55 -21.61 1.22
C GLY A 123 -15.35 -21.84 0.29
N LYS A 124 -14.75 -20.77 -0.25
CA LYS A 124 -13.51 -20.87 -1.02
C LYS A 124 -12.31 -20.70 -0.09
N VAL A 125 -11.51 -21.74 0.01
CA VAL A 125 -10.25 -21.72 0.76
C VAL A 125 -9.11 -21.43 -0.23
N ILE A 126 -8.37 -20.36 0.04
CA ILE A 126 -7.20 -19.98 -0.76
C ILE A 126 -5.97 -20.09 0.14
N HIS A 127 -5.03 -20.95 -0.25
CA HIS A 127 -3.74 -21.07 0.41
C HIS A 127 -2.71 -20.29 -0.39
N ILE A 128 -2.01 -19.36 0.29
CA ILE A 128 -0.86 -18.64 -0.27
C ILE A 128 0.38 -18.96 0.56
N SER A 129 1.55 -19.01 -0.08
CA SER A 129 2.81 -19.08 0.64
C SER A 129 3.19 -17.68 1.13
N VAL A 130 3.65 -17.60 2.38
CA VAL A 130 4.26 -16.40 2.97
C VAL A 130 5.76 -16.64 3.29
N ALA A 131 6.37 -17.61 2.62
CA ALA A 131 7.82 -17.85 2.73
C ALA A 131 8.61 -16.64 2.24
N ASP A 132 8.17 -16.05 1.12
CA ASP A 132 8.69 -14.81 0.54
C ASP A 132 7.54 -13.79 0.42
N PRO A 133 7.19 -13.07 1.52
CA PRO A 133 5.97 -12.26 1.54
C PRO A 133 6.11 -10.95 0.76
N PHE A 134 7.33 -10.51 0.45
CA PHE A 134 7.60 -9.29 -0.31
C PHE A 134 8.16 -9.63 -1.70
N CYS A 135 7.80 -8.79 -2.68
CA CYS A 135 8.20 -9.00 -4.06
C CYS A 135 9.73 -8.83 -4.24
N PRO A 136 10.48 -9.87 -4.61
CA PRO A 136 11.93 -9.77 -4.75
C PRO A 136 12.37 -8.85 -5.90
N GLU A 137 11.56 -8.73 -6.95
CA GLU A 137 11.80 -7.81 -8.05
C GLU A 137 11.75 -6.35 -7.59
N LEU A 138 10.72 -5.98 -6.80
CA LEU A 138 10.62 -4.64 -6.22
C LEU A 138 11.75 -4.36 -5.23
N GLN A 139 12.07 -5.32 -4.37
CA GLN A 139 13.19 -5.19 -3.43
C GLN A 139 14.50 -4.92 -4.16
N SER A 140 14.82 -5.73 -5.18
CA SER A 140 16.03 -5.54 -5.99
C SER A 140 16.05 -4.18 -6.70
N SER A 141 14.91 -3.72 -7.19
CA SER A 141 14.80 -2.42 -7.86
C SER A 141 15.02 -1.25 -6.90
N ILE A 142 14.48 -1.35 -5.68
CA ILE A 142 14.65 -0.32 -4.64
C ILE A 142 16.12 -0.27 -4.19
N LEU A 143 16.74 -1.42 -3.92
CA LEU A 143 18.14 -1.48 -3.49
C LEU A 143 19.09 -0.85 -4.51
N LYS A 144 18.91 -1.12 -5.80
CA LYS A 144 19.71 -0.52 -6.87
C LYS A 144 19.66 1.01 -6.89
N VAL A 145 18.55 1.61 -6.50
CA VAL A 145 18.39 3.07 -6.45
C VAL A 145 19.07 3.67 -5.23
N THR A 146 19.19 2.92 -4.14
CA THR A 146 19.80 3.39 -2.89
C THR A 146 21.33 3.21 -2.85
N GLU A 147 21.92 2.47 -3.78
CA GLU A 147 23.37 2.27 -3.92
C GLU A 147 24.06 3.39 -4.74
N ASN A 148 23.28 4.32 -5.34
CA ASN A 148 23.76 5.46 -6.11
C ASN A 148 23.54 6.77 -5.35
#